data_704b46b54c84a5fd8c98fead34f2e024
#
_entry.id   704b46b54c84a5fd8c98fead34f2e024
#
_cell.length_a   1.000
_cell.length_b   1.000
_cell.length_c   1.000
_cell.angle_alpha   90.00
_cell.angle_beta   90.00
_cell.angle_gamma   90.00
#
_symmetry.space_group_name_H-M   'P 1'
#
loop_
_entity.id
_entity.type
_entity.pdbx_description
1 polymer ?
#
loop_
_entity_poly.entity_id
_entity_poly.type
_entity_poly.pdbx_seq_one_letter_code
_entity_poly.pdbx_strand_id
1 'polypeptide(L)'
;MDAISISAISMQNDLQKLDQLSHNVANMSTPAYKRTLSATESFTNTVSRFESPNRVASTIQNAIPTISTSRDFTTGSLSSTSNPLDLAIEGDGFFELTNNTGTFYSKRGNFLIDNNGQVKLSGTELLLNGVSGDIRLQDAEPEINSLGQIFENGKEVSQIRVINFDNPSSLISLGQGIFKVSEASVQKEVELPSIRQSFLEASNSQPAEDMLNLIQLARHIEATQQVIRGYDGMLATVFEDLGKF
;
A
#
# COMPACT_ATOMS: atom_id res chain seq x y z
N MET A 1 1.71 30.24 17.33
CA MET A 1 2.75 29.29 16.83
C MET A 1 3.83 30.12 16.17
N ASP A 2 5.06 29.90 16.56
CA ASP A 2 6.21 30.62 15.98
C ASP A 2 6.49 30.08 14.56
N ALA A 3 7.01 30.93 13.68
CA ALA A 3 7.31 30.55 12.29
C ALA A 3 8.18 29.29 12.19
N ILE A 4 9.07 29.08 13.16
CA ILE A 4 9.93 27.89 13.27
C ILE A 4 9.11 26.62 13.50
N SER A 5 8.14 26.64 14.40
CA SER A 5 7.32 25.47 14.69
C SER A 5 6.48 25.06 13.47
N ILE A 6 5.98 26.03 12.71
CA ILE A 6 5.27 25.77 11.44
C ILE A 6 6.23 25.16 10.41
N SER A 7 7.43 25.72 10.28
CA SER A 7 8.45 25.20 9.34
C SER A 7 8.90 23.79 9.72
N ALA A 8 9.09 23.51 11.02
CA ALA A 8 9.46 22.20 11.51
C ALA A 8 8.36 21.14 11.23
N ILE A 9 7.08 21.49 11.44
CA ILE A 9 5.95 20.62 11.13
C ILE A 9 5.85 20.37 9.63
N SER A 10 6.01 21.42 8.80
CA SER A 10 6.02 21.27 7.34
C SER A 10 7.12 20.33 6.90
N MET A 11 8.34 20.50 7.43
CA MET A 11 9.47 19.63 7.13
C MET A 11 9.21 18.17 7.56
N GLN A 12 8.60 17.94 8.71
CA GLN A 12 8.24 16.59 9.16
C GLN A 12 7.23 15.94 8.22
N ASN A 13 6.23 16.69 7.76
CA ASN A 13 5.26 16.21 6.77
C ASN A 13 5.93 15.88 5.43
N ASP A 14 6.87 16.72 5.00
CA ASP A 14 7.61 16.49 3.76
C ASP A 14 8.51 15.25 3.86
N LEU A 15 9.15 15.01 5.00
CA LEU A 15 9.92 13.78 5.24
C LEU A 15 9.02 12.51 5.19
N GLN A 16 7.80 12.57 5.74
CA GLN A 16 6.86 11.45 5.65
C GLN A 16 6.41 11.18 4.20
N LYS A 17 6.15 12.24 3.42
CA LYS A 17 5.84 12.11 1.98
C LYS A 17 7.02 11.53 1.20
N LEU A 18 8.24 11.98 1.52
CA LEU A 18 9.46 11.48 0.90
C LEU A 18 9.64 9.98 1.14
N ASP A 19 9.40 9.53 2.38
CA ASP A 19 9.45 8.11 2.74
C ASP A 19 8.42 7.30 1.93
N GLN A 20 7.18 7.76 1.84
CA GLN A 20 6.14 7.09 1.05
C GLN A 20 6.46 7.02 -0.45
N LEU A 21 6.91 8.12 -1.04
CA LEU A 21 7.32 8.14 -2.45
C LEU A 21 8.51 7.23 -2.70
N SER A 22 9.47 7.21 -1.77
CA SER A 22 10.61 6.29 -1.83
C SER A 22 10.17 4.83 -1.79
N HIS A 23 9.19 4.49 -0.95
CA HIS A 23 8.59 3.16 -0.92
C HIS A 23 7.87 2.80 -2.22
N ASN A 24 7.13 3.74 -2.84
CA ASN A 24 6.47 3.52 -4.12
C ASN A 24 7.50 3.25 -5.23
N VAL A 25 8.56 4.05 -5.29
CA VAL A 25 9.64 3.88 -6.28
C VAL A 25 10.40 2.58 -6.05
N ALA A 26 10.75 2.25 -4.80
CA ALA A 26 11.44 1.00 -4.49
C ALA A 26 10.65 -0.25 -4.89
N ASN A 27 9.31 -0.16 -4.89
CA ASN A 27 8.41 -1.27 -5.20
C ASN A 27 7.79 -1.21 -6.60
N MET A 28 8.30 -0.37 -7.49
CA MET A 28 7.79 -0.26 -8.88
C MET A 28 7.87 -1.56 -9.68
N SER A 29 8.85 -2.42 -9.35
CA SER A 29 9.05 -3.73 -9.99
C SER A 29 8.47 -4.89 -9.16
N THR A 30 7.84 -4.61 -8.02
CA THR A 30 7.24 -5.65 -7.17
C THR A 30 5.87 -6.02 -7.72
N PRO A 31 5.61 -7.30 -8.05
CA PRO A 31 4.31 -7.73 -8.57
C PRO A 31 3.18 -7.38 -7.60
N ALA A 32 2.07 -6.90 -8.15
CA ALA A 32 0.84 -6.52 -7.45
C ALA A 32 1.05 -5.52 -6.28
N TYR A 33 2.15 -4.76 -6.30
CA TYR A 33 2.31 -3.67 -5.35
C TYR A 33 1.25 -2.60 -5.59
N LYS A 34 0.67 -2.12 -4.51
CA LYS A 34 -0.34 -1.06 -4.51
C LYS A 34 0.26 0.21 -3.91
N ARG A 35 0.39 1.25 -4.75
CA ARG A 35 1.00 2.51 -4.33
C ARG A 35 0.26 3.12 -3.15
N THR A 36 1.00 3.75 -2.27
CA THR A 36 0.47 4.53 -1.16
C THR A 36 0.35 5.98 -1.60
N LEU A 37 -0.83 6.56 -1.40
CA LEU A 37 -1.13 7.96 -1.64
C LEU A 37 -1.13 8.71 -0.31
N SER A 38 -0.51 9.89 -0.28
CA SER A 38 -0.60 10.81 0.85
C SER A 38 -1.56 11.94 0.50
N ALA A 39 -2.59 12.13 1.31
CA ALA A 39 -3.43 13.31 1.27
C ALA A 39 -3.08 14.22 2.44
N THR A 40 -2.73 15.46 2.15
CA THR A 40 -2.61 16.49 3.18
C THR A 40 -3.99 17.10 3.36
N GLU A 41 -4.59 16.96 4.54
CA GLU A 41 -5.82 17.67 4.84
C GLU A 41 -5.51 19.17 4.81
N SER A 42 -6.23 19.93 3.98
CA SER A 42 -6.03 21.36 3.94
C SER A 42 -6.49 21.98 5.27
N PHE A 43 -5.77 22.99 5.74
CA PHE A 43 -6.10 23.74 6.95
C PHE A 43 -7.56 24.25 6.96
N THR A 44 -8.12 24.57 5.81
CA THR A 44 -9.53 24.97 5.64
C THR A 44 -10.52 23.89 6.08
N ASN A 45 -10.23 22.60 5.79
CA ASN A 45 -11.10 21.48 6.21
C ASN A 45 -10.99 21.22 7.71
N THR A 46 -9.83 21.51 8.29
CA THR A 46 -9.63 21.43 9.74
C THR A 46 -10.39 22.55 10.46
N VAL A 47 -10.37 23.77 9.94
CA VAL A 47 -11.09 24.92 10.51
C VAL A 47 -12.61 24.73 10.41
N SER A 48 -13.14 24.24 9.29
CA SER A 48 -14.59 24.02 9.11
C SER A 48 -15.16 22.95 10.06
N ARG A 49 -14.35 21.99 10.53
CA ARG A 49 -14.78 21.05 11.60
C ARG A 49 -14.91 21.73 12.96
N PHE A 50 -14.28 22.89 13.17
CA PHE A 50 -14.30 23.65 14.42
C PHE A 50 -15.37 24.77 14.45
N GLU A 51 -16.01 25.10 13.33
CA GLU A 51 -17.09 26.09 13.26
C GLU A 51 -18.43 25.60 13.86
N SER A 52 -18.45 24.49 14.56
CA SER A 52 -19.62 24.07 15.35
C SER A 52 -19.73 24.99 16.59
N PRO A 53 -20.82 25.78 16.77
CA PRO A 53 -20.84 26.94 17.64
C PRO A 53 -20.78 26.66 19.16
N ASN A 54 -20.46 25.46 19.58
CA ASN A 54 -20.48 25.04 20.96
C ASN A 54 -19.18 24.42 21.53
N ARG A 55 -18.02 24.60 20.85
CA ARG A 55 -16.72 24.17 21.38
C ARG A 55 -15.69 25.30 21.33
N VAL A 56 -15.48 25.85 22.51
CA VAL A 56 -14.62 26.98 22.82
C VAL A 56 -13.14 26.77 22.45
N ALA A 57 -12.61 27.77 21.84
CA ALA A 57 -11.26 28.36 21.73
C ALA A 57 -9.98 27.64 22.24
N SER A 58 -10.04 26.55 22.95
CA SER A 58 -8.85 25.86 23.49
C SER A 58 -8.26 24.79 22.55
N THR A 59 -8.92 24.50 21.42
CA THR A 59 -8.51 23.41 20.50
C THR A 59 -7.80 23.89 19.24
N ILE A 60 -7.68 25.22 19.03
CA ILE A 60 -7.01 25.78 17.85
C ILE A 60 -5.47 25.58 17.90
N GLN A 61 -4.93 25.29 19.07
CA GLN A 61 -3.47 25.11 19.25
C GLN A 61 -2.92 23.80 18.67
N ASN A 62 -3.77 22.86 18.24
CA ASN A 62 -3.35 21.53 17.76
C ASN A 62 -3.85 21.19 16.34
N ALA A 63 -4.22 22.16 15.52
CA ALA A 63 -4.50 21.94 14.10
C ALA A 63 -3.21 21.75 13.31
N ILE A 64 -2.45 20.71 13.67
CA ILE A 64 -1.32 20.23 12.89
C ILE A 64 -1.91 19.55 11.65
N PRO A 65 -1.57 19.96 10.41
CA PRO A 65 -2.00 19.25 9.23
C PRO A 65 -1.52 17.80 9.33
N THR A 66 -2.47 16.89 9.48
CA THR A 66 -2.18 15.45 9.56
C THR A 66 -2.16 14.89 8.15
N ILE A 67 -1.11 14.14 7.84
CA ILE A 67 -1.06 13.37 6.59
C ILE A 67 -1.89 12.12 6.80
N SER A 68 -2.96 11.98 6.01
CA SER A 68 -3.68 10.72 5.88
C SER A 68 -3.05 9.92 4.74
N THR A 69 -2.80 8.65 4.98
CA THR A 69 -2.29 7.73 3.97
C THR A 69 -3.40 6.78 3.55
N SER A 70 -3.58 6.64 2.26
CA SER A 70 -4.49 5.66 1.67
C SER A 70 -3.74 4.82 0.65
N ARG A 71 -4.24 3.61 0.40
CA ARG A 71 -3.67 2.73 -0.61
C ARG A 71 -4.56 2.73 -1.85
N ASP A 72 -3.93 2.87 -3.01
CA ASP A 72 -4.61 2.82 -4.31
C ASP A 72 -4.70 1.37 -4.77
N PHE A 73 -5.90 0.80 -4.76
CA PHE A 73 -6.16 -0.58 -5.18
C PHE A 73 -6.49 -0.73 -6.66
N THR A 74 -6.35 0.33 -7.47
CA THR A 74 -6.50 0.21 -8.92
C THR A 74 -5.60 -0.88 -9.47
N THR A 75 -6.12 -1.62 -10.45
CA THR A 75 -5.39 -2.74 -11.06
C THR A 75 -4.24 -2.22 -11.90
N GLY A 76 -3.06 -2.81 -11.71
CA GLY A 76 -1.89 -2.59 -12.55
C GLY A 76 -2.02 -3.29 -13.91
N SER A 77 -1.08 -3.06 -14.81
CA SER A 77 -1.02 -3.80 -16.08
C SER A 77 -0.69 -5.27 -15.84
N LEU A 78 -1.23 -6.15 -16.69
CA LEU A 78 -0.89 -7.57 -16.64
C LEU A 78 0.34 -7.84 -17.51
N SER A 79 1.34 -8.49 -16.92
CA SER A 79 2.58 -8.89 -17.61
C SER A 79 2.61 -10.39 -17.75
N SER A 80 2.84 -10.88 -18.99
CA SER A 80 2.99 -12.31 -19.25
C SER A 80 4.33 -12.81 -18.71
N THR A 81 4.29 -14.00 -18.10
CA THR A 81 5.45 -14.73 -17.60
C THR A 81 5.53 -16.12 -18.26
N SER A 82 6.61 -16.83 -18.00
CA SER A 82 6.78 -18.20 -18.50
C SER A 82 6.42 -19.25 -17.44
N ASN A 83 6.02 -18.82 -16.23
CA ASN A 83 5.73 -19.73 -15.14
C ASN A 83 4.22 -20.02 -15.09
N PRO A 84 3.77 -21.28 -15.21
CA PRO A 84 2.35 -21.65 -15.15
C PRO A 84 1.72 -21.42 -13.79
N LEU A 85 2.51 -21.27 -12.72
CA LEU A 85 2.04 -20.94 -11.36
C LEU A 85 1.95 -19.45 -11.09
N ASP A 86 2.32 -18.60 -12.06
CA ASP A 86 2.08 -17.18 -11.97
C ASP A 86 0.63 -16.88 -12.40
N LEU A 87 -0.13 -16.29 -11.50
CA LEU A 87 -1.56 -16.04 -11.66
C LEU A 87 -1.87 -14.56 -11.49
N ALA A 88 -2.73 -14.03 -12.31
CA ALA A 88 -3.23 -12.67 -12.13
C ALA A 88 -4.76 -12.68 -12.11
N ILE A 89 -5.35 -11.89 -11.20
CA ILE A 89 -6.80 -11.64 -11.17
C ILE A 89 -7.07 -10.43 -12.08
N GLU A 90 -7.89 -10.62 -13.11
CA GLU A 90 -8.35 -9.54 -13.98
C GLU A 90 -9.57 -8.87 -13.35
N GLY A 91 -9.36 -7.70 -12.74
CA GLY A 91 -10.39 -6.94 -12.03
C GLY A 91 -10.21 -6.94 -10.50
N ASP A 92 -11.35 -6.81 -9.83
CA ASP A 92 -11.39 -6.73 -8.37
C ASP A 92 -11.31 -8.12 -7.74
N GLY A 93 -10.68 -8.19 -6.58
CA GLY A 93 -10.54 -9.41 -5.80
C GLY A 93 -9.10 -9.65 -5.35
N PHE A 94 -8.98 -10.58 -4.43
CA PHE A 94 -7.73 -10.98 -3.79
C PHE A 94 -7.70 -12.50 -3.68
N PHE A 95 -6.55 -13.09 -3.85
CA PHE A 95 -6.29 -14.47 -3.48
C PHE A 95 -6.40 -14.63 -1.97
N GLU A 96 -7.15 -15.61 -1.52
CA GLU A 96 -7.20 -15.99 -0.12
C GLU A 96 -6.01 -16.89 0.20
N LEU A 97 -5.28 -16.53 1.23
CA LEU A 97 -4.09 -17.23 1.70
C LEU A 97 -4.29 -17.64 3.14
N THR A 98 -3.77 -18.79 3.52
CA THR A 98 -3.89 -19.31 4.88
C THR A 98 -2.56 -19.72 5.45
N ASN A 99 -2.44 -19.67 6.76
CA ASN A 99 -1.42 -20.34 7.54
C ASN A 99 -1.96 -20.70 8.91
N ASN A 100 -1.12 -21.26 9.79
CA ASN A 100 -1.49 -21.64 11.16
C ASN A 100 -1.97 -20.48 12.03
N THR A 101 -1.73 -19.21 11.62
CA THR A 101 -2.07 -18.01 12.40
C THR A 101 -3.34 -17.33 11.91
N GLY A 102 -3.88 -17.71 10.75
CA GLY A 102 -5.13 -17.16 10.22
C GLY A 102 -5.17 -17.00 8.71
N THR A 103 -6.12 -16.19 8.26
CA THR A 103 -6.39 -15.91 6.86
C THR A 103 -5.84 -14.56 6.45
N PHE A 104 -5.25 -14.50 5.27
CA PHE A 104 -4.62 -13.34 4.66
C PHE A 104 -5.09 -13.21 3.21
N TYR A 105 -4.85 -12.03 2.64
CA TYR A 105 -5.30 -11.70 1.29
C TYR A 105 -4.18 -11.04 0.52
N SER A 106 -4.06 -11.37 -0.76
CA SER A 106 -3.03 -10.78 -1.62
C SER A 106 -3.51 -10.68 -3.06
N LYS A 107 -3.05 -9.67 -3.77
CA LYS A 107 -3.14 -9.62 -5.24
C LYS A 107 -1.90 -10.20 -5.93
N ARG A 108 -0.85 -10.51 -5.15
CA ARG A 108 0.32 -11.22 -5.67
C ARG A 108 -0.06 -12.63 -6.07
N GLY A 109 0.33 -13.02 -7.26
CA GLY A 109 0.02 -14.33 -7.81
C GLY A 109 1.26 -15.15 -8.18
N ASN A 110 2.44 -14.80 -7.70
CA ASN A 110 3.67 -15.56 -7.92
C ASN A 110 3.74 -16.73 -6.94
N PHE A 111 3.14 -17.86 -7.31
CA PHE A 111 3.07 -19.04 -6.47
C PHE A 111 4.18 -20.04 -6.77
N LEU A 112 4.43 -20.91 -5.80
CA LEU A 112 5.37 -22.03 -5.87
C LEU A 112 4.72 -23.26 -5.25
N ILE A 113 5.10 -24.45 -5.70
CA ILE A 113 4.73 -25.72 -5.06
C ILE A 113 5.86 -26.10 -4.10
N ASP A 114 5.52 -26.42 -2.86
CA ASP A 114 6.47 -26.91 -1.88
C ASP A 114 6.72 -28.42 -2.02
N ASN A 115 7.63 -28.96 -1.19
CA ASN A 115 7.96 -30.40 -1.20
C ASN A 115 6.78 -31.31 -0.81
N ASN A 116 5.72 -30.75 -0.23
CA ASN A 116 4.52 -31.47 0.19
C ASN A 116 3.37 -31.34 -0.86
N GLY A 117 3.66 -30.70 -1.99
CA GLY A 117 2.68 -30.42 -3.03
C GLY A 117 1.74 -29.26 -2.70
N GLN A 118 1.99 -28.46 -1.65
CA GLN A 118 1.14 -27.33 -1.29
C GLN A 118 1.54 -26.08 -2.11
N VAL A 119 0.56 -25.37 -2.60
CA VAL A 119 0.77 -24.11 -3.34
C VAL A 119 0.93 -22.96 -2.36
N LYS A 120 2.09 -22.32 -2.37
CA LYS A 120 2.40 -21.20 -1.48
C LYS A 120 2.82 -19.95 -2.22
N LEU A 121 2.59 -18.79 -1.61
CA LEU A 121 3.04 -17.51 -2.13
C LEU A 121 4.57 -17.40 -2.00
N SER A 122 5.25 -17.10 -3.09
CA SER A 122 6.71 -17.00 -3.14
C SER A 122 7.26 -16.01 -2.10
N GLY A 123 8.29 -16.45 -1.36
CA GLY A 123 8.91 -15.68 -0.28
C GLY A 123 8.12 -15.64 1.03
N THR A 124 7.10 -16.48 1.18
CA THR A 124 6.28 -16.56 2.40
C THR A 124 5.92 -18.02 2.73
N GLU A 125 5.37 -18.24 3.93
CA GLU A 125 4.79 -19.52 4.34
C GLU A 125 3.24 -19.51 4.24
N LEU A 126 2.67 -18.64 3.40
CA LEU A 126 1.24 -18.54 3.20
C LEU A 126 0.82 -19.48 2.05
N LEU A 127 -0.12 -20.35 2.34
CA LEU A 127 -0.68 -21.33 1.40
C LEU A 127 -1.85 -20.72 0.65
N LEU A 128 -1.96 -21.00 -0.64
CA LEU A 128 -3.10 -20.59 -1.44
C LEU A 128 -4.33 -21.46 -1.05
N ASN A 129 -5.41 -20.77 -0.71
CA ASN A 129 -6.65 -21.43 -0.32
C ASN A 129 -7.57 -21.59 -1.53
N GLY A 130 -8.17 -22.78 -1.64
CA GLY A 130 -9.22 -23.08 -2.60
C GLY A 130 -10.60 -23.11 -1.95
N VAL A 131 -11.63 -23.27 -2.77
CA VAL A 131 -13.03 -23.38 -2.31
C VAL A 131 -13.20 -24.58 -1.38
N SER A 132 -12.43 -25.65 -1.59
CA SER A 132 -12.48 -26.89 -0.79
C SER A 132 -11.41 -26.98 0.30
N GLY A 133 -10.64 -25.90 0.54
CA GLY A 133 -9.52 -25.84 1.48
C GLY A 133 -8.17 -25.72 0.79
N ASP A 134 -7.08 -26.14 1.48
CA ASP A 134 -5.71 -26.03 0.97
C ASP A 134 -5.53 -26.75 -0.38
N ILE A 135 -4.94 -26.06 -1.35
CA ILE A 135 -4.66 -26.60 -2.67
C ILE A 135 -3.40 -27.45 -2.61
N ARG A 136 -3.51 -28.69 -3.06
CA ARG A 136 -2.38 -29.62 -3.20
C ARG A 136 -2.29 -30.13 -4.62
N LEU A 137 -1.12 -29.97 -5.21
CA LEU A 137 -0.81 -30.37 -6.57
C LEU A 137 0.30 -31.41 -6.58
N GLN A 138 0.21 -32.35 -7.51
CA GLN A 138 1.24 -33.36 -7.75
C GLN A 138 2.11 -32.99 -8.96
N ASP A 139 1.55 -32.18 -9.87
CA ASP A 139 2.23 -31.73 -11.07
C ASP A 139 2.76 -30.30 -10.88
N ALA A 140 3.95 -30.04 -11.44
CA ALA A 140 4.57 -28.72 -11.44
C ALA A 140 3.94 -27.77 -12.48
N GLU A 141 3.20 -28.28 -13.45
CA GLU A 141 2.60 -27.52 -14.55
C GLU A 141 1.09 -27.77 -14.64
N PRO A 142 0.29 -27.36 -13.65
CA PRO A 142 -1.16 -27.51 -13.69
C PRO A 142 -1.77 -26.60 -14.75
N GLU A 143 -2.87 -27.02 -15.34
CA GLU A 143 -3.70 -26.15 -16.17
C GLU A 143 -4.72 -25.42 -15.32
N ILE A 144 -4.77 -24.09 -15.43
CA ILE A 144 -5.70 -23.24 -14.67
C ILE A 144 -6.55 -22.44 -15.65
N ASN A 145 -7.86 -22.64 -15.58
CA ASN A 145 -8.78 -21.92 -16.46
C ASN A 145 -9.13 -20.52 -15.91
N SER A 146 -9.85 -19.73 -16.70
CA SER A 146 -10.24 -18.37 -16.31
C SER A 146 -11.15 -18.30 -15.08
N LEU A 147 -11.83 -19.38 -14.71
CA LEU A 147 -12.66 -19.47 -13.51
C LEU A 147 -11.87 -19.88 -12.26
N GLY A 148 -10.56 -20.06 -12.39
CA GLY A 148 -9.70 -20.48 -11.28
C GLY A 148 -9.77 -21.96 -10.95
N GLN A 149 -10.39 -22.78 -11.81
CA GLN A 149 -10.38 -24.23 -11.66
C GLN A 149 -9.02 -24.77 -12.11
N ILE A 150 -8.45 -25.63 -11.28
CA ILE A 150 -7.14 -26.24 -11.47
C ILE A 150 -7.31 -27.67 -11.95
N PHE A 151 -6.68 -27.99 -13.06
CA PHE A 151 -6.70 -29.32 -13.68
C PHE A 151 -5.32 -29.95 -13.66
N GLU A 152 -5.24 -31.21 -13.27
CA GLU A 152 -4.07 -32.07 -13.42
C GLU A 152 -4.46 -33.29 -14.24
N ASN A 153 -3.75 -33.58 -15.31
CA ASN A 153 -4.03 -34.70 -16.20
C ASN A 153 -5.49 -34.74 -16.72
N GLY A 154 -6.08 -33.55 -16.96
CA GLY A 154 -7.45 -33.38 -17.45
C GLY A 154 -8.54 -33.59 -16.39
N LYS A 155 -8.17 -33.76 -15.12
CA LYS A 155 -9.13 -33.89 -13.99
C LYS A 155 -9.08 -32.64 -13.13
N GLU A 156 -10.22 -32.05 -12.80
CA GLU A 156 -10.34 -30.97 -11.84
C GLU A 156 -9.91 -31.43 -10.44
N VAL A 157 -8.93 -30.75 -9.86
CA VAL A 157 -8.38 -31.06 -8.53
C VAL A 157 -8.91 -30.09 -7.48
N SER A 158 -8.99 -28.79 -7.82
CA SER A 158 -9.41 -27.74 -6.90
C SER A 158 -9.86 -26.50 -7.67
N GLN A 159 -10.43 -25.53 -6.95
CA GLN A 159 -10.75 -24.21 -7.49
C GLN A 159 -10.19 -23.15 -6.55
N ILE A 160 -9.51 -22.14 -7.11
CA ILE A 160 -8.93 -21.03 -6.37
C ILE A 160 -10.04 -20.16 -5.79
N ARG A 161 -9.93 -19.82 -4.52
CA ARG A 161 -10.83 -18.89 -3.86
C ARG A 161 -10.38 -17.45 -4.05
N VAL A 162 -11.28 -16.62 -4.58
CA VAL A 162 -11.07 -15.18 -4.76
C VAL A 162 -12.11 -14.44 -3.93
N ILE A 163 -11.62 -13.50 -3.11
CA ILE A 163 -12.47 -12.69 -2.22
C ILE A 163 -12.38 -11.22 -2.65
N ASN A 164 -13.53 -10.58 -2.76
CA ASN A 164 -13.64 -9.14 -2.94
C ASN A 164 -14.07 -8.45 -1.64
N PHE A 165 -13.71 -7.19 -1.50
CA PHE A 165 -14.03 -6.36 -0.35
C PHE A 165 -14.77 -5.10 -0.81
N ASP A 166 -15.87 -4.77 -0.13
CA ASP A 166 -16.66 -3.56 -0.44
C ASP A 166 -15.81 -2.29 -0.22
N ASN A 167 -14.89 -2.33 0.75
CA ASN A 167 -13.94 -1.25 1.01
C ASN A 167 -12.51 -1.80 1.20
N PRO A 168 -11.73 -1.97 0.10
CA PRO A 168 -10.36 -2.45 0.19
C PRO A 168 -9.43 -1.55 1.01
N SER A 169 -9.74 -0.24 1.12
CA SER A 169 -8.92 0.70 1.90
C SER A 169 -8.93 0.43 3.40
N SER A 170 -9.90 -0.34 3.88
CA SER A 170 -9.97 -0.77 5.30
C SER A 170 -9.10 -1.98 5.62
N LEU A 171 -8.47 -2.59 4.62
CA LEU A 171 -7.55 -3.71 4.83
C LEU A 171 -6.26 -3.25 5.51
N ILE A 172 -5.83 -4.01 6.51
CA ILE A 172 -4.58 -3.79 7.22
C ILE A 172 -3.46 -4.42 6.41
N SER A 173 -2.50 -3.59 5.95
CA SER A 173 -1.32 -4.10 5.25
C SER A 173 -0.29 -4.63 6.25
N LEU A 174 0.18 -5.85 6.00
CA LEU A 174 1.27 -6.48 6.75
C LEU A 174 2.63 -6.36 6.04
N GLY A 175 2.68 -5.66 4.91
CA GLY A 175 3.87 -5.56 4.05
C GLY A 175 3.83 -6.59 2.91
N GLN A 176 4.75 -6.45 1.96
CA GLN A 176 4.93 -7.37 0.82
C GLN A 176 3.66 -7.70 0.01
N GLY A 177 2.68 -6.79 -0.03
CA GLY A 177 1.41 -7.03 -0.73
C GLY A 177 0.46 -8.00 -0.04
N ILE A 178 0.68 -8.27 1.25
CA ILE A 178 -0.17 -9.12 2.09
C ILE A 178 -1.07 -8.23 2.94
N PHE A 179 -2.34 -8.60 3.02
CA PHE A 179 -3.37 -7.86 3.73
C PHE A 179 -4.11 -8.76 4.72
N LYS A 180 -4.58 -8.16 5.78
CA LYS A 180 -5.48 -8.79 6.76
C LYS A 180 -6.77 -7.99 6.86
N VAL A 181 -7.88 -8.69 7.08
CA VAL A 181 -9.18 -8.04 7.26
C VAL A 181 -9.22 -7.31 8.59
N SER A 182 -9.75 -6.08 8.57
CA SER A 182 -10.22 -5.38 9.76
C SER A 182 -11.65 -5.81 10.08
N GLU A 183 -12.06 -5.75 11.34
CA GLU A 183 -13.44 -6.10 11.77
C GLU A 183 -14.54 -5.32 11.02
N ALA A 184 -14.19 -4.18 10.41
CA ALA A 184 -15.12 -3.33 9.66
C ALA A 184 -15.27 -3.71 8.18
N SER A 185 -14.55 -4.70 7.67
CA SER A 185 -14.56 -5.06 6.24
C SER A 185 -15.54 -6.18 5.95
N VAL A 186 -16.46 -5.94 5.03
CA VAL A 186 -17.38 -6.97 4.52
C VAL A 186 -16.69 -7.73 3.39
N GLN A 187 -16.60 -9.05 3.54
CA GLN A 187 -16.03 -9.95 2.56
C GLN A 187 -17.14 -10.51 1.67
N LYS A 188 -16.88 -10.61 0.38
CA LYS A 188 -17.76 -11.25 -0.59
C LYS A 188 -16.94 -12.18 -1.47
N GLU A 189 -17.30 -13.46 -1.49
CA GLU A 189 -16.70 -14.41 -2.42
C GLU A 189 -17.09 -14.08 -3.86
N VAL A 190 -16.12 -14.12 -4.77
CA VAL A 190 -16.35 -13.90 -6.20
C VAL A 190 -16.67 -15.24 -6.84
N GLU A 191 -17.95 -15.46 -7.17
CA GLU A 191 -18.42 -16.72 -7.76
C GLU A 191 -17.82 -17.00 -9.14
N LEU A 192 -17.58 -15.94 -9.93
CA LEU A 192 -17.02 -16.02 -11.29
C LEU A 192 -15.78 -15.13 -11.38
N PRO A 193 -14.64 -15.54 -10.82
CA PRO A 193 -13.41 -14.79 -10.95
C PRO A 193 -12.90 -14.82 -12.40
N SER A 194 -12.12 -13.80 -12.79
CA SER A 194 -11.36 -13.83 -14.03
C SER A 194 -9.88 -13.96 -13.69
N ILE A 195 -9.36 -15.18 -13.83
CA ILE A 195 -7.96 -15.49 -13.54
C ILE A 195 -7.21 -15.75 -14.84
N ARG A 196 -6.01 -15.19 -14.95
CA ARG A 196 -5.08 -15.44 -16.06
C ARG A 196 -3.87 -16.20 -15.58
N GLN A 197 -3.68 -17.39 -16.16
CA GLN A 197 -2.49 -18.20 -15.93
C GLN A 197 -1.29 -17.65 -16.74
N SER A 198 -0.09 -17.78 -16.20
CA SER A 198 1.16 -17.26 -16.75
C SER A 198 1.18 -15.73 -16.90
N PHE A 199 0.49 -15.03 -16.01
CA PHE A 199 0.51 -13.59 -15.89
C PHE A 199 0.72 -13.16 -14.45
N LEU A 200 1.36 -12.02 -14.28
CA LEU A 200 1.44 -11.30 -13.00
C LEU A 200 0.88 -9.89 -13.17
N GLU A 201 0.22 -9.41 -12.16
CA GLU A 201 -0.15 -8.00 -12.07
C GLU A 201 1.12 -7.19 -11.77
N ALA A 202 1.42 -6.17 -12.58
CA ALA A 202 2.50 -5.25 -12.31
C ALA A 202 2.11 -4.25 -11.21
N SER A 203 3.10 -3.59 -10.62
CA SER A 203 2.86 -2.47 -9.70
C SER A 203 2.01 -1.38 -10.38
N ASN A 204 1.08 -0.75 -9.64
CA ASN A 204 0.36 0.43 -10.10
C ASN A 204 1.11 1.75 -9.78
N SER A 205 2.38 1.69 -9.38
CA SER A 205 3.25 2.85 -9.21
C SER A 205 3.46 3.58 -10.53
N GLN A 206 3.66 4.88 -10.46
CA GLN A 206 3.94 5.76 -11.60
C GLN A 206 5.36 6.33 -11.47
N PRO A 207 6.41 5.57 -11.87
CA PRO A 207 7.79 5.90 -11.53
C PRO A 207 8.23 7.29 -11.98
N ALA A 208 7.80 7.71 -13.18
CA ALA A 208 8.17 9.03 -13.72
C ALA A 208 7.58 10.17 -12.88
N GLU A 209 6.32 10.07 -12.50
CA GLU A 209 5.64 11.05 -11.66
C GLU A 209 6.19 11.03 -10.24
N ASP A 210 6.37 9.84 -9.65
CA ASP A 210 6.91 9.68 -8.31
C ASP A 210 8.34 10.24 -8.20
N MET A 211 9.19 10.04 -9.22
CA MET A 211 10.55 10.62 -9.26
C MET A 211 10.53 12.15 -9.38
N LEU A 212 9.63 12.72 -10.17
CA LEU A 212 9.48 14.18 -10.25
C LEU A 212 9.04 14.75 -8.90
N ASN A 213 8.07 14.10 -8.26
CA ASN A 213 7.59 14.48 -6.93
C ASN A 213 8.69 14.39 -5.88
N LEU A 214 9.53 13.35 -5.92
CA LEU A 214 10.70 13.22 -5.05
C LEU A 214 11.68 14.39 -5.20
N ILE A 215 12.01 14.77 -6.43
CA ILE A 215 12.92 15.89 -6.69
C ILE A 215 12.32 17.21 -6.18
N GLN A 216 11.04 17.45 -6.45
CA GLN A 216 10.36 18.66 -5.97
C GLN A 216 10.34 18.73 -4.44
N LEU A 217 10.03 17.60 -3.81
CA LEU A 217 9.97 17.48 -2.36
C LEU A 217 11.34 17.66 -1.70
N ALA A 218 12.39 17.07 -2.28
CA ALA A 218 13.76 17.26 -1.80
C ALA A 218 14.18 18.76 -1.85
N ARG A 219 13.87 19.45 -2.95
CA ARG A 219 14.12 20.89 -3.07
C ARG A 219 13.30 21.71 -2.06
N HIS A 220 12.06 21.32 -1.79
CA HIS A 220 11.25 22.00 -0.78
C HIS A 220 11.81 21.82 0.62
N ILE A 221 12.29 20.61 0.96
CA ILE A 221 12.98 20.33 2.22
C ILE A 221 14.25 21.18 2.35
N GLU A 222 15.07 21.26 1.29
CA GLU A 222 16.29 22.09 1.27
C GLU A 222 15.96 23.56 1.49
N ALA A 223 14.92 24.09 0.82
CA ALA A 223 14.47 25.46 1.00
C ALA A 223 14.00 25.75 2.43
N THR A 224 13.21 24.82 3.01
CA THR A 224 12.73 24.94 4.40
C THR A 224 13.89 24.91 5.39
N GLN A 225 14.91 24.06 5.17
CA GLN A 225 16.14 24.06 5.99
C GLN A 225 16.89 25.39 5.92
N GLN A 226 16.96 26.02 4.73
CA GLN A 226 17.61 27.33 4.58
C GLN A 226 16.88 28.43 5.38
N VAL A 227 15.52 28.39 5.37
CA VAL A 227 14.70 29.31 6.18
C VAL A 227 15.00 29.14 7.67
N ILE A 228 15.03 27.89 8.16
CA ILE A 228 15.34 27.60 9.57
C ILE A 228 16.72 28.10 9.93
N ARG A 229 17.76 27.82 9.12
CA ARG A 229 19.14 28.31 9.35
C ARG A 229 19.24 29.84 9.32
N GLY A 230 18.51 30.49 8.40
CA GLY A 230 18.45 31.95 8.33
C GLY A 230 17.85 32.56 9.59
N TYR A 231 16.83 31.95 10.13
CA TYR A 231 16.19 32.38 11.38
C TYR A 231 17.14 32.19 12.59
N ASP A 232 17.80 31.02 12.68
CA ASP A 232 18.79 30.75 13.72
C ASP A 232 19.96 31.77 13.68
N GLY A 233 20.44 32.09 12.47
CA GLY A 233 21.46 33.11 12.28
C GLY A 233 21.01 34.48 12.72
N MET A 234 19.76 34.87 12.43
CA MET A 234 19.20 36.14 12.88
C MET A 234 19.10 36.22 14.41
N LEU A 235 18.62 35.13 15.05
CA LEU A 235 18.57 35.06 16.51
C LEU A 235 19.97 35.16 17.14
N ALA A 236 20.95 34.44 16.58
CA ALA A 236 22.36 34.53 17.07
C ALA A 236 22.89 35.96 17.03
N THR A 237 22.62 36.69 15.94
CA THR A 237 23.02 38.08 15.81
C THR A 237 22.34 38.99 16.86
N VAL A 238 21.04 38.80 17.07
CA VAL A 238 20.28 39.54 18.08
C VAL A 238 20.83 39.29 19.49
N PHE A 239 21.12 38.02 19.83
CA PHE A 239 21.71 37.70 21.15
C PHE A 239 23.12 38.25 21.32
N GLU A 240 23.95 38.27 20.25
CA GLU A 240 25.27 38.84 20.28
C GLU A 240 25.21 40.37 20.51
N ASP A 241 24.29 41.06 19.85
CA ASP A 241 24.14 42.51 19.99
C ASP A 241 23.55 42.88 21.36
N LEU A 242 22.59 42.10 21.91
CA LEU A 242 22.06 42.31 23.26
C LEU A 242 23.07 42.00 24.37
N GLY A 243 24.03 41.08 24.12
CA GLY A 243 25.09 40.73 25.08
C GLY A 243 26.26 41.73 25.15
N LYS A 244 26.27 42.74 24.29
CA LYS A 244 27.29 43.80 24.27
C LYS A 244 26.95 45.01 25.15
N PHE A 245 25.76 45.00 25.76
CA PHE A 245 25.35 45.99 26.76
C PHE A 245 25.45 45.37 28.16
#